data_96dc4214a55d10d163714edd9105a03e
#
_entry.id   96dc4214a55d10d163714edd9105a03e
#
_cell.length_a   1.000
_cell.length_b   1.000
_cell.length_c   1.000
_cell.angle_alpha   90.00
_cell.angle_beta   90.00
_cell.angle_gamma   90.00
#
_symmetry.space_group_name_H-M   'P 1'
#
loop_
_entity.id
_entity.type
_entity.pdbx_description
1 polymer ?
#
loop_
_entity_poly.entity_id
_entity_poly.type
_entity_poly.pdbx_seq_one_letter_code
_entity_poly.pdbx_strand_id
1 'polypeptide(L)'
;AYSGQAIDLSQIKSGKYNIDHIYPQCYVKDDSIVNNKVLVLSGINGDKKDIYPISEEIRTSQKAFWSKLRKANLMSDEKYKRLTRNTPFSDEEKQGFINRQLVETRQSMKAVTQILKQKYKDTEIVYVKARLASQFRQEFLTPKSRLINDLHHAKDAYLNAVVGNVYHERFTRKWFNISDKYTVNPKSLFKRTVQHGEEVIWDPDVHMD
;
A
#
# COMPACT_ATOMS: atom_id res chain seq x y z
N ALA A 1 -18.68 16.34 8.32
CA ALA A 1 -17.66 17.00 9.15
C ALA A 1 -17.21 18.34 8.55
N TYR A 2 -17.07 18.44 7.22
CA TYR A 2 -16.51 19.64 6.55
C TYR A 2 -17.56 20.71 6.19
N SER A 3 -18.80 20.32 6.00
CA SER A 3 -19.89 21.26 5.63
C SER A 3 -20.63 21.85 6.82
N GLY A 4 -20.54 21.27 8.00
CA GLY A 4 -21.37 21.62 9.16
C GLY A 4 -22.85 21.27 9.01
N GLN A 5 -23.28 20.68 7.91
CA GLN A 5 -24.66 20.28 7.68
C GLN A 5 -25.04 19.06 8.53
N ALA A 6 -26.31 18.99 8.95
CA ALA A 6 -26.85 17.82 9.61
C ALA A 6 -26.81 16.60 8.68
N ILE A 7 -26.53 15.42 9.26
CA ILE A 7 -26.50 14.16 8.53
C ILE A 7 -27.94 13.64 8.41
N ASP A 8 -28.34 13.35 7.19
CA ASP A 8 -29.57 12.64 6.90
C ASP A 8 -29.31 11.12 6.95
N LEU A 9 -29.74 10.48 8.02
CA LEU A 9 -29.51 9.06 8.25
C LEU A 9 -30.14 8.17 7.19
N SER A 10 -31.27 8.62 6.59
CA SER A 10 -31.95 7.86 5.54
C SER A 10 -31.09 7.75 4.26
N GLN A 11 -30.17 8.69 4.07
CA GLN A 11 -29.32 8.78 2.87
C GLN A 11 -27.88 8.27 3.07
N ILE A 12 -27.57 7.65 4.20
CA ILE A 12 -26.21 7.13 4.45
C ILE A 12 -25.78 6.12 3.38
N LYS A 13 -26.72 5.31 2.88
CA LYS A 13 -26.45 4.28 1.86
C LYS A 13 -26.64 4.75 0.41
N SER A 14 -27.03 5.99 0.19
CA SER A 14 -27.34 6.54 -1.15
C SER A 14 -26.12 7.00 -1.95
N GLY A 15 -24.91 6.93 -1.38
CA GLY A 15 -23.70 7.52 -1.97
C GLY A 15 -23.55 9.03 -1.74
N LYS A 16 -24.48 9.67 -1.03
CA LYS A 16 -24.40 11.10 -0.69
C LYS A 16 -23.23 11.42 0.23
N TYR A 17 -22.82 10.45 1.06
CA TYR A 17 -21.76 10.61 2.04
C TYR A 17 -20.63 9.64 1.79
N ASN A 18 -19.39 10.09 2.02
CA ASN A 18 -18.18 9.29 1.99
C ASN A 18 -17.46 9.37 3.33
N ILE A 19 -16.65 8.36 3.61
CA ILE A 19 -15.68 8.41 4.71
C ILE A 19 -14.38 8.95 4.15
N ASP A 20 -13.95 10.11 4.65
CA ASP A 20 -12.67 10.69 4.30
C ASP A 20 -11.62 10.44 5.38
N HIS A 21 -10.36 10.31 4.96
CA HIS A 21 -9.21 10.28 5.84
C HIS A 21 -8.64 11.70 5.98
N ILE A 22 -8.65 12.24 7.20
CA ILE A 22 -8.13 13.59 7.49
C ILE A 22 -6.67 13.68 7.03
N TYR A 23 -5.81 12.77 7.52
CA TYR A 23 -4.50 12.52 6.95
C TYR A 23 -4.64 11.55 5.79
N PRO A 24 -4.32 11.98 4.54
CA PRO A 24 -4.50 11.13 3.37
C PRO A 24 -3.75 9.80 3.47
N GLN A 25 -4.37 8.74 2.98
CA GLN A 25 -3.79 7.40 3.02
C GLN A 25 -2.50 7.25 2.21
N CYS A 26 -2.25 8.14 1.27
CA CYS A 26 -0.98 8.19 0.53
C CYS A 26 0.21 8.53 1.44
N TYR A 27 -0.01 9.24 2.55
CA TYR A 27 1.01 9.56 3.54
C TYR A 27 0.95 8.66 4.76
N VAL A 28 -0.26 8.44 5.32
CA VAL A 28 -0.43 7.74 6.60
C VAL A 28 -1.48 6.65 6.47
N LYS A 29 -1.11 5.40 6.70
CA LYS A 29 -2.03 4.25 6.76
C LYS A 29 -2.71 4.17 8.13
N ASP A 30 -3.56 5.14 8.43
CA ASP A 30 -4.30 5.21 9.70
C ASP A 30 -5.81 5.15 9.43
N ASP A 31 -6.39 4.00 9.73
CA ASP A 31 -7.82 3.72 9.59
C ASP A 31 -8.64 3.99 10.87
N SER A 32 -8.05 4.69 11.84
CA SER A 32 -8.72 5.02 13.10
C SER A 32 -9.96 5.89 12.88
N ILE A 33 -11.13 5.35 13.22
CA ILE A 33 -12.40 6.10 13.22
C ILE A 33 -12.31 7.25 14.23
N VAL A 34 -11.65 7.03 15.35
CA VAL A 34 -11.52 8.03 16.42
C VAL A 34 -10.65 9.19 15.99
N ASN A 35 -9.52 8.93 15.29
CA ASN A 35 -8.48 9.94 15.06
C ASN A 35 -8.37 10.42 13.62
N ASN A 36 -8.74 9.60 12.62
CA ASN A 36 -8.42 9.92 11.22
C ASN A 36 -9.61 9.87 10.24
N LYS A 37 -10.71 9.20 10.59
CA LYS A 37 -11.87 9.10 9.68
C LYS A 37 -12.97 10.07 10.04
N VAL A 38 -13.56 10.72 9.03
CA VAL A 38 -14.71 11.62 9.17
C VAL A 38 -15.74 11.35 8.09
N LEU A 39 -17.03 11.50 8.43
CA LEU A 39 -18.12 11.45 7.46
C LEU A 39 -18.27 12.81 6.80
N VAL A 40 -18.27 12.84 5.47
CA VAL A 40 -18.33 14.04 4.65
C VAL A 40 -19.28 13.86 3.48
N LEU A 41 -19.72 14.96 2.86
CA LEU A 41 -20.44 14.92 1.59
C LEU A 41 -19.49 14.42 0.49
N SER A 42 -19.98 13.56 -0.40
CA SER A 42 -19.18 12.95 -1.47
C SER A 42 -18.53 13.95 -2.40
N GLY A 43 -19.23 15.06 -2.74
CA GLY A 43 -18.65 16.16 -3.52
C GLY A 43 -17.43 16.78 -2.85
N ILE A 44 -17.55 17.15 -1.56
CA ILE A 44 -16.44 17.77 -0.81
C ILE A 44 -15.24 16.80 -0.70
N ASN A 45 -15.52 15.49 -0.57
CA ASN A 45 -14.45 14.49 -0.58
C ASN A 45 -13.75 14.40 -1.95
N GLY A 46 -14.53 14.46 -3.01
CA GLY A 46 -13.99 14.47 -4.38
C GLY A 46 -13.10 15.68 -4.67
N ASP A 47 -13.43 16.84 -4.12
CA ASP A 47 -12.64 18.09 -4.27
C ASP A 47 -11.36 18.04 -3.41
N LYS A 48 -11.45 17.50 -2.19
CA LYS A 48 -10.30 17.40 -1.27
C LYS A 48 -9.23 16.43 -1.77
N LYS A 49 -9.61 15.27 -2.29
CA LYS A 49 -8.66 14.22 -2.73
C LYS A 49 -7.61 13.93 -1.63
N ASP A 50 -6.33 13.89 -2.03
CA ASP A 50 -5.18 13.68 -1.13
C ASP A 50 -4.55 15.00 -0.63
N ILE A 51 -5.29 16.12 -0.71
CA ILE A 51 -4.78 17.42 -0.29
C ILE A 51 -4.80 17.52 1.25
N TYR A 52 -3.67 17.90 1.81
CA TYR A 52 -3.52 18.19 3.24
C TYR A 52 -2.49 19.30 3.45
N PRO A 53 -2.74 20.28 4.30
CA PRO A 53 -3.89 20.46 5.22
C PRO A 53 -5.23 20.63 4.51
N ILE A 54 -6.32 20.41 5.27
CA ILE A 54 -7.68 20.73 4.83
C ILE A 54 -7.74 22.23 4.47
N SER A 55 -8.53 22.58 3.47
CA SER A 55 -8.62 23.97 3.01
C SER A 55 -8.88 24.96 4.14
N GLU A 56 -8.34 26.16 4.04
CA GLU A 56 -8.48 27.20 5.05
C GLU A 56 -9.95 27.59 5.27
N GLU A 57 -10.73 27.63 4.19
CA GLU A 57 -12.15 27.92 4.22
C GLU A 57 -12.91 26.92 5.13
N ILE A 58 -12.70 25.62 4.94
CA ILE A 58 -13.31 24.58 5.78
C ILE A 58 -12.82 24.69 7.21
N ARG A 59 -11.53 24.88 7.43
CA ARG A 59 -10.97 25.00 8.78
C ARG A 59 -11.56 26.19 9.52
N THR A 60 -11.64 27.34 8.88
CA THR A 60 -12.17 28.57 9.48
C THR A 60 -13.65 28.44 9.81
N SER A 61 -14.47 27.92 8.87
CA SER A 61 -15.90 27.77 9.07
C SER A 61 -16.26 26.73 10.13
N GLN A 62 -15.49 25.65 10.27
CA GLN A 62 -15.81 24.53 11.15
C GLN A 62 -15.08 24.51 12.49
N LYS A 63 -14.04 25.34 12.67
CA LYS A 63 -13.20 25.34 13.88
C LYS A 63 -13.99 25.47 15.18
N ALA A 64 -14.99 26.37 15.19
CA ALA A 64 -15.82 26.59 16.38
C ALA A 64 -16.65 25.35 16.73
N PHE A 65 -17.21 24.69 15.73
CA PHE A 65 -17.99 23.46 15.90
C PHE A 65 -17.09 22.31 16.39
N TRP A 66 -15.94 22.08 15.76
CA TRP A 66 -15.00 21.05 16.20
C TRP A 66 -14.48 21.30 17.62
N SER A 67 -14.25 22.58 18.00
CA SER A 67 -13.87 22.94 19.36
C SER A 67 -14.97 22.59 20.40
N LYS A 68 -16.25 22.79 20.06
CA LYS A 68 -17.36 22.39 20.91
C LYS A 68 -17.42 20.86 21.10
N LEU A 69 -17.27 20.11 20.02
CA LEU A 69 -17.23 18.63 20.08
C LEU A 69 -16.07 18.12 20.94
N ARG A 70 -14.88 18.72 20.80
CA ARG A 70 -13.72 18.40 21.63
C ARG A 70 -13.97 18.66 23.11
N LYS A 71 -14.51 19.84 23.45
CA LYS A 71 -14.84 20.22 24.84
C LYS A 71 -15.91 19.30 25.45
N ALA A 72 -16.81 18.79 24.62
CA ALA A 72 -17.84 17.84 25.03
C ALA A 72 -17.37 16.36 25.07
N ASN A 73 -16.07 16.12 24.87
CA ASN A 73 -15.48 14.78 24.75
C ASN A 73 -16.08 13.90 23.63
N LEU A 74 -16.67 14.52 22.60
CA LEU A 74 -17.22 13.84 21.42
C LEU A 74 -16.20 13.76 20.25
N MET A 75 -15.04 14.34 20.44
CA MET A 75 -13.92 14.33 19.49
C MET A 75 -12.60 14.20 20.24
N SER A 76 -11.71 13.34 19.77
CA SER A 76 -10.38 13.20 20.34
C SER A 76 -9.52 14.45 20.10
N ASP A 77 -8.59 14.71 20.99
CA ASP A 77 -7.60 15.78 20.83
C ASP A 77 -6.77 15.62 19.56
N GLU A 78 -6.44 14.37 19.22
CA GLU A 78 -5.68 14.06 18.01
C GLU A 78 -6.48 14.38 16.74
N LYS A 79 -7.77 13.97 16.69
CA LYS A 79 -8.64 14.33 15.55
C LYS A 79 -8.77 15.84 15.40
N TYR A 80 -8.96 16.55 16.51
CA TYR A 80 -9.05 18.00 16.48
C TYR A 80 -7.76 18.66 15.96
N LYS A 81 -6.59 18.19 16.41
CA LYS A 81 -5.29 18.67 15.91
C LYS A 81 -5.15 18.45 14.41
N ARG A 82 -5.51 17.27 13.92
CA ARG A 82 -5.46 16.94 12.49
C ARG A 82 -6.38 17.81 11.65
N LEU A 83 -7.62 18.04 12.12
CA LEU A 83 -8.59 18.88 11.42
C LEU A 83 -8.18 20.37 11.37
N THR A 84 -7.50 20.86 12.41
CA THR A 84 -7.17 22.29 12.56
C THR A 84 -5.75 22.65 12.12
N ARG A 85 -4.91 21.68 11.80
CA ARG A 85 -3.54 21.92 11.34
C ARG A 85 -3.53 22.77 10.07
N ASN A 86 -2.66 23.78 10.04
CA ASN A 86 -2.54 24.74 8.94
C ASN A 86 -1.21 24.60 8.16
N THR A 87 -0.32 23.74 8.60
CA THR A 87 0.97 23.51 7.94
C THR A 87 1.00 22.15 7.24
N PRO A 88 1.55 22.04 6.02
CA PRO A 88 1.77 20.76 5.37
C PRO A 88 2.73 19.88 6.18
N PHE A 89 2.81 18.61 5.83
CA PHE A 89 3.80 17.71 6.42
C PHE A 89 5.21 18.15 6.03
N SER A 90 6.11 18.18 7.00
CA SER A 90 7.54 18.36 6.75
C SER A 90 8.11 17.10 6.07
N ASP A 91 9.30 17.23 5.50
CA ASP A 91 9.94 16.08 4.86
C ASP A 91 10.37 15.03 5.88
N GLU A 92 10.73 15.46 7.11
CA GLU A 92 11.01 14.55 8.23
C GLU A 92 9.76 13.77 8.65
N GLU A 93 8.58 14.41 8.72
CA GLU A 93 7.31 13.75 9.01
C GLU A 93 6.97 12.72 7.93
N LYS A 94 7.09 13.10 6.65
CA LYS A 94 6.86 12.17 5.51
C LYS A 94 7.80 10.98 5.57
N GLN A 95 9.08 11.20 5.84
CA GLN A 95 10.06 10.13 6.00
C GLN A 95 9.72 9.23 7.21
N GLY A 96 9.26 9.81 8.31
CA GLY A 96 8.79 9.07 9.48
C GLY A 96 7.59 8.17 9.16
N PHE A 97 6.65 8.64 8.34
CA PHE A 97 5.51 7.84 7.87
C PHE A 97 5.95 6.65 7.01
N ILE A 98 6.87 6.88 6.06
CA ILE A 98 7.42 5.83 5.20
C ILE A 98 8.13 4.77 6.05
N ASN A 99 8.99 5.18 6.98
CA ASN A 99 9.73 4.26 7.85
C ASN A 99 8.79 3.40 8.69
N ARG A 100 7.73 3.99 9.25
CA ARG A 100 6.71 3.25 10.00
C ARG A 100 6.00 2.21 9.13
N GLN A 101 5.57 2.58 7.93
CA GLN A 101 4.94 1.65 6.99
C GLN A 101 5.84 0.48 6.62
N LEU A 102 7.14 0.72 6.43
CA LEU A 102 8.12 -0.33 6.16
C LEU A 102 8.25 -1.31 7.33
N VAL A 103 8.28 -0.81 8.55
CA VAL A 103 8.34 -1.65 9.77
C VAL A 103 7.07 -2.49 9.91
N GLU A 104 5.89 -1.87 9.79
CA GLU A 104 4.60 -2.55 9.90
C GLU A 104 4.43 -3.63 8.82
N THR A 105 4.80 -3.32 7.58
CA THR A 105 4.78 -4.31 6.48
C THR A 105 5.70 -5.48 6.76
N ARG A 106 6.90 -5.23 7.29
CA ARG A 106 7.85 -6.28 7.67
C ARG A 106 7.32 -7.18 8.79
N GLN A 107 6.68 -6.60 9.79
CA GLN A 107 6.09 -7.36 10.91
C GLN A 107 4.91 -8.20 10.43
N SER A 108 4.02 -7.62 9.61
CA SER A 108 2.88 -8.34 9.03
C SER A 108 3.34 -9.52 8.16
N MET A 109 4.38 -9.32 7.35
CA MET A 109 4.97 -10.39 6.53
C MET A 109 5.53 -11.51 7.41
N LYS A 110 6.21 -11.21 8.52
CA LYS A 110 6.70 -12.22 9.45
C LYS A 110 5.56 -13.03 10.08
N ALA A 111 4.51 -12.35 10.54
CA ALA A 111 3.35 -13.02 11.15
C ALA A 111 2.65 -13.95 10.16
N VAL A 112 2.38 -13.49 8.94
CA VAL A 112 1.78 -14.31 7.87
C VAL A 112 2.66 -15.51 7.54
N THR A 113 3.98 -15.31 7.44
CA THR A 113 4.92 -16.39 7.18
C THR A 113 4.89 -17.45 8.27
N GLN A 114 4.82 -17.05 9.54
CA GLN A 114 4.74 -18.01 10.65
C GLN A 114 3.47 -18.85 10.57
N ILE A 115 2.32 -18.22 10.27
CA ILE A 115 1.04 -18.93 10.09
C ILE A 115 1.14 -19.94 8.94
N LEU A 116 1.69 -19.51 7.79
CA LEU A 116 1.85 -20.39 6.62
C LEU A 116 2.77 -21.55 6.91
N LYS A 117 3.90 -21.35 7.59
CA LYS A 117 4.83 -22.42 7.99
C LYS A 117 4.19 -23.44 8.95
N GLN A 118 3.31 -22.99 9.84
CA GLN A 118 2.59 -23.89 10.74
C GLN A 118 1.56 -24.74 9.99
N LYS A 119 0.89 -24.14 9.00
CA LYS A 119 -0.18 -24.79 8.23
C LYS A 119 0.37 -25.72 7.13
N TYR A 120 1.44 -25.31 6.47
CA TYR A 120 2.03 -25.99 5.31
C TYR A 120 3.47 -26.39 5.63
N LYS A 121 3.63 -27.50 6.37
CA LYS A 121 4.93 -27.94 6.90
C LYS A 121 5.92 -28.37 5.82
N ASP A 122 5.40 -28.94 4.74
CA ASP A 122 6.20 -29.49 3.62
C ASP A 122 6.35 -28.50 2.46
N THR A 123 5.83 -27.26 2.62
CA THR A 123 5.89 -26.22 1.58
C THR A 123 6.95 -25.21 1.91
N GLU A 124 7.85 -24.97 0.98
CA GLU A 124 8.87 -23.94 1.12
C GLU A 124 8.28 -22.55 0.85
N ILE A 125 8.61 -21.58 1.72
CA ILE A 125 8.14 -20.21 1.59
C ILE A 125 9.27 -19.34 1.04
N VAL A 126 9.07 -18.83 -0.16
CA VAL A 126 10.03 -17.99 -0.87
C VAL A 126 9.68 -16.50 -0.71
N TYR A 127 10.66 -15.70 -0.28
CA TYR A 127 10.51 -14.26 -0.17
C TYR A 127 11.00 -13.57 -1.44
N VAL A 128 10.12 -12.79 -2.06
CA VAL A 128 10.42 -12.03 -3.26
C VAL A 128 10.55 -10.54 -2.94
N LYS A 129 11.67 -9.95 -3.32
CA LYS A 129 11.84 -8.50 -3.20
C LYS A 129 11.03 -7.79 -4.28
N ALA A 130 10.21 -6.81 -3.90
CA ALA A 130 9.41 -6.00 -4.83
C ALA A 130 10.21 -5.42 -6.00
N ARG A 131 11.50 -5.12 -5.78
CA ARG A 131 12.42 -4.66 -6.81
C ARG A 131 12.59 -5.68 -7.95
N LEU A 132 12.64 -6.97 -7.64
CA LEU A 132 12.80 -8.02 -8.66
C LEU A 132 11.59 -8.09 -9.59
N ALA A 133 10.37 -8.08 -9.04
CA ALA A 133 9.16 -8.05 -9.84
C ALA A 133 9.04 -6.74 -10.68
N SER A 134 9.50 -5.61 -10.13
CA SER A 134 9.54 -4.35 -10.87
C SER A 134 10.54 -4.38 -12.03
N GLN A 135 11.73 -4.95 -11.82
CA GLN A 135 12.75 -5.11 -12.86
C GLN A 135 12.29 -6.07 -13.95
N PHE A 136 11.63 -7.17 -13.57
CA PHE A 136 11.01 -8.09 -14.53
C PHE A 136 9.98 -7.38 -15.42
N ARG A 137 9.06 -6.61 -14.83
CA ARG A 137 8.09 -5.83 -15.62
C ARG A 137 8.73 -4.86 -16.61
N GLN A 138 9.81 -4.20 -16.20
CA GLN A 138 10.53 -3.28 -17.09
C GLN A 138 11.20 -3.99 -18.25
N GLU A 139 11.78 -5.16 -18.00
CA GLU A 139 12.46 -5.95 -19.02
C GLU A 139 11.49 -6.52 -20.05
N PHE A 140 10.33 -7.01 -19.60
CA PHE A 140 9.37 -7.70 -20.44
C PHE A 140 8.15 -6.86 -20.80
N LEU A 141 8.28 -5.52 -20.72
CA LEU A 141 7.28 -4.54 -21.16
C LEU A 141 5.85 -4.82 -20.69
N THR A 142 5.69 -5.36 -19.49
CA THR A 142 4.38 -5.59 -18.90
C THR A 142 3.93 -4.36 -18.09
N PRO A 143 3.26 -3.37 -18.71
CA PRO A 143 2.95 -2.10 -18.06
C PRO A 143 1.96 -2.30 -16.93
N LYS A 144 2.11 -1.51 -15.85
CA LYS A 144 1.17 -1.45 -14.75
C LYS A 144 0.26 -0.24 -14.93
N SER A 145 -1.01 -0.48 -15.23
CA SER A 145 -2.02 0.58 -15.22
C SER A 145 -2.85 0.52 -13.95
N ARG A 146 -2.76 1.58 -13.14
CA ARG A 146 -3.54 1.73 -11.88
C ARG A 146 -4.86 2.46 -12.10
N LEU A 147 -5.01 3.10 -13.27
CA LEU A 147 -6.15 3.95 -13.57
C LEU A 147 -7.32 3.19 -14.21
N ILE A 148 -7.06 1.99 -14.75
CA ILE A 148 -8.06 1.25 -15.51
C ILE A 148 -8.86 0.29 -14.61
N ASN A 149 -8.15 -0.47 -13.73
CA ASN A 149 -8.77 -1.46 -12.83
C ASN A 149 -7.75 -2.01 -11.82
N ASP A 150 -8.24 -2.87 -10.91
CA ASP A 150 -7.43 -3.53 -9.88
C ASP A 150 -6.74 -4.84 -10.34
N LEU A 151 -6.87 -5.23 -11.61
CA LEU A 151 -6.25 -6.45 -12.16
C LEU A 151 -4.72 -6.43 -12.08
N HIS A 152 -4.12 -5.25 -11.90
CA HIS A 152 -2.68 -5.14 -11.65
C HIS A 152 -2.23 -5.87 -10.37
N HIS A 153 -3.12 -6.07 -9.39
CA HIS A 153 -2.80 -6.86 -8.19
C HIS A 153 -2.66 -8.35 -8.52
N ALA A 154 -3.53 -8.89 -9.37
CA ALA A 154 -3.43 -10.27 -9.83
C ALA A 154 -2.15 -10.50 -10.66
N LYS A 155 -1.82 -9.57 -11.56
CA LYS A 155 -0.55 -9.59 -12.30
C LYS A 155 0.66 -9.51 -11.36
N ASP A 156 0.64 -8.63 -10.37
CA ASP A 156 1.72 -8.53 -9.39
C ASP A 156 1.90 -9.82 -8.59
N ALA A 157 0.79 -10.48 -8.20
CA ALA A 157 0.84 -11.76 -7.50
C ALA A 157 1.45 -12.86 -8.38
N TYR A 158 1.01 -12.96 -9.64
CA TYR A 158 1.57 -13.91 -10.61
C TYR A 158 3.06 -13.67 -10.84
N LEU A 159 3.45 -12.44 -11.10
CA LEU A 159 4.86 -12.07 -11.30
C LEU A 159 5.72 -12.39 -10.07
N ASN A 160 5.19 -12.18 -8.88
CA ASN A 160 5.91 -12.56 -7.66
C ASN A 160 6.12 -14.07 -7.57
N ALA A 161 5.15 -14.88 -7.98
CA ALA A 161 5.31 -16.34 -8.03
C ALA A 161 6.38 -16.77 -9.04
N VAL A 162 6.29 -16.27 -10.28
CA VAL A 162 7.26 -16.57 -11.34
C VAL A 162 8.67 -16.13 -10.96
N VAL A 163 8.84 -14.86 -10.61
CA VAL A 163 10.13 -14.29 -10.22
C VAL A 163 10.71 -14.98 -8.98
N GLY A 164 9.84 -15.34 -8.03
CA GLY A 164 10.21 -16.04 -6.81
C GLY A 164 10.77 -17.43 -7.12
N ASN A 165 10.08 -18.20 -7.93
CA ASN A 165 10.49 -19.55 -8.31
C ASN A 165 11.83 -19.52 -9.06
N VAL A 166 11.96 -18.65 -10.05
CA VAL A 166 13.21 -18.51 -10.83
C VAL A 166 14.38 -18.10 -9.94
N TYR A 167 14.16 -17.11 -9.06
CA TYR A 167 15.20 -16.62 -8.16
C TYR A 167 15.60 -17.69 -7.13
N HIS A 168 14.61 -18.39 -6.57
CA HIS A 168 14.83 -19.44 -5.59
C HIS A 168 15.63 -20.59 -6.20
N GLU A 169 15.23 -21.10 -7.36
CA GLU A 169 15.92 -22.18 -8.05
C GLU A 169 17.35 -21.80 -8.38
N ARG A 170 17.57 -20.59 -8.89
CA ARG A 170 18.88 -20.15 -9.34
C ARG A 170 19.86 -19.83 -8.21
N PHE A 171 19.38 -19.27 -7.10
CA PHE A 171 20.25 -18.71 -6.04
C PHE A 171 20.15 -19.40 -4.70
N THR A 172 19.13 -20.21 -4.45
CA THR A 172 18.95 -20.84 -3.14
C THR A 172 19.24 -22.32 -3.20
N ARG A 173 18.75 -23.02 -4.23
CA ARG A 173 18.98 -24.46 -4.39
C ARG A 173 20.31 -24.81 -5.05
N LYS A 174 20.80 -23.98 -5.99
CA LYS A 174 22.13 -24.17 -6.59
C LYS A 174 23.13 -23.32 -5.83
N TRP A 175 24.18 -23.96 -5.29
CA TRP A 175 25.29 -23.28 -4.60
C TRP A 175 25.94 -22.23 -5.52
N PHE A 176 25.59 -20.95 -5.30
CA PHE A 176 26.32 -19.83 -5.89
C PHE A 176 27.20 -19.16 -4.84
N ASN A 177 28.39 -18.75 -5.20
CA ASN A 177 29.24 -17.91 -4.38
C ASN A 177 28.46 -16.64 -3.99
N ILE A 178 28.59 -16.21 -2.73
CA ILE A 178 27.90 -15.02 -2.20
C ILE A 178 28.21 -13.77 -3.05
N SER A 179 29.39 -13.69 -3.67
CA SER A 179 29.79 -12.62 -4.62
C SER A 179 28.85 -12.53 -5.83
N ASP A 180 28.37 -13.63 -6.35
CA ASP A 180 27.54 -13.66 -7.54
C ASP A 180 26.11 -13.18 -7.28
N LYS A 181 25.63 -13.32 -6.04
CA LYS A 181 24.31 -12.81 -5.61
C LYS A 181 24.15 -11.30 -5.73
N TYR A 182 25.25 -10.56 -5.63
CA TYR A 182 25.24 -9.10 -5.66
C TYR A 182 25.56 -8.52 -7.04
N THR A 183 26.17 -9.31 -7.91
CA THR A 183 26.64 -8.88 -9.23
C THR A 183 25.75 -9.34 -10.38
N VAL A 184 24.82 -10.30 -10.15
CA VAL A 184 23.94 -10.79 -11.21
C VAL A 184 22.94 -9.71 -11.60
N ASN A 185 23.05 -9.26 -12.83
CA ASN A 185 22.05 -8.40 -13.45
C ASN A 185 20.74 -9.20 -13.57
N PRO A 186 19.64 -8.78 -12.92
CA PRO A 186 18.35 -9.46 -13.05
C PRO A 186 17.90 -9.67 -14.48
N LYS A 187 18.29 -8.77 -15.39
CA LYS A 187 18.03 -8.88 -16.83
C LYS A 187 18.60 -10.17 -17.45
N SER A 188 19.77 -10.62 -16.99
CA SER A 188 20.37 -11.85 -17.49
C SER A 188 19.75 -13.12 -16.90
N LEU A 189 19.05 -13.00 -15.76
CA LEU A 189 18.43 -14.12 -15.07
C LEU A 189 17.27 -14.72 -15.88
N PHE A 190 16.47 -13.87 -16.49
CA PHE A 190 15.27 -14.27 -17.22
C PHE A 190 15.51 -14.49 -18.72
N LYS A 191 16.74 -14.32 -19.20
CA LYS A 191 17.12 -14.59 -20.59
C LYS A 191 17.50 -16.06 -20.87
N ARG A 192 17.47 -16.91 -19.85
CA ARG A 192 17.83 -18.31 -19.97
C ARG A 192 16.77 -19.18 -19.34
N THR A 193 16.52 -20.32 -19.92
CA THR A 193 15.67 -21.36 -19.36
C THR A 193 16.16 -21.78 -17.97
N VAL A 194 15.26 -21.87 -17.01
CA VAL A 194 15.51 -22.34 -15.65
C VAL A 194 14.70 -23.61 -15.40
N GLN A 195 15.38 -24.67 -14.97
CA GLN A 195 14.79 -25.99 -14.76
C GLN A 195 15.06 -26.48 -13.35
N HIS A 196 14.10 -27.23 -12.81
CA HIS A 196 14.22 -28.03 -11.60
C HIS A 196 14.04 -29.52 -11.97
N GLY A 197 15.12 -30.28 -12.02
CA GLY A 197 15.09 -31.64 -12.60
C GLY A 197 14.68 -31.60 -14.07
N GLU A 198 13.61 -32.28 -14.39
CA GLU A 198 13.01 -32.28 -15.76
C GLU A 198 11.95 -31.16 -15.93
N GLU A 199 11.54 -30.51 -14.88
CA GLU A 199 10.50 -29.47 -14.92
C GLU A 199 11.08 -28.14 -15.34
N VAL A 200 10.50 -27.52 -16.37
CA VAL A 200 10.85 -26.16 -16.83
C VAL A 200 10.10 -25.15 -15.97
N ILE A 201 10.84 -24.43 -15.11
CA ILE A 201 10.30 -23.39 -14.23
C ILE A 201 10.14 -22.07 -14.98
N TRP A 202 11.03 -21.80 -15.92
CA TRP A 202 11.01 -20.60 -16.74
C TRP A 202 11.65 -20.85 -18.10
N ASP A 203 10.96 -20.44 -19.13
CA ASP A 203 11.49 -20.43 -20.51
C ASP A 203 11.09 -19.07 -21.14
N PRO A 204 12.08 -18.25 -21.53
CA PRO A 204 11.80 -16.95 -22.13
C PRO A 204 11.03 -17.06 -23.46
N ASP A 205 11.23 -18.13 -24.21
CA ASP A 205 10.61 -18.31 -25.53
C ASP A 205 9.13 -18.77 -25.44
N VAL A 206 8.74 -19.39 -24.32
CA VAL A 206 7.38 -19.90 -24.10
C VAL A 206 6.53 -18.96 -23.25
N HIS A 207 7.14 -18.22 -22.32
CA HIS A 207 6.40 -17.41 -21.35
C HIS A 207 6.29 -15.93 -21.75
N MET A 208 6.80 -15.58 -22.91
CA MET A 208 6.82 -14.20 -23.41
C MET A 208 5.89 -13.94 -24.61
N ASP A 209 5.29 -14.95 -25.17
CA ASP A 209 4.21 -14.87 -26.14
C ASP A 209 2.84 -14.77 -25.42
#